data_81ce49f393947fc473e8e2f47a93df5f
#
_entry.id   81ce49f393947fc473e8e2f47a93df5f
#
_cell.length_a   1.000
_cell.length_b   1.000
_cell.length_c   1.000
_cell.angle_alpha   90.00
_cell.angle_beta   90.00
_cell.angle_gamma   90.00
#
_symmetry.space_group_name_H-M   'P 1'
#
loop_
_entity.id
_entity.type
_entity.pdbx_description
1 polymer ?
#
loop_
_entity_poly.entity_id
_entity_poly.type
_entity_poly.pdbx_seq_one_letter_code
_entity_poly.pdbx_strand_id
1 'polypeptide(L)'
;MNPENSRIPKFFTRENVQPIKTTMKMKNVIITSFILALVLSSCADKNQAPTAPPPPVLPVLAITSANTITDSEYPASIQGTVDVEIRPQVSGNLDRIFVDEGAYVNKGQTLFKINERPFREQLNNALASLHAAEAALINANLEVDKLTPLVQNKVVSDYQLKTAKASQKIAAANIEQAKAMVGSAKINLGYTNVTAPV
;
A
#
# COMPACT_ATOMS: atom_id res chain seq x y z
N MET A 1 -11.79 -26.01 20.88
CA MET A 1 -13.14 -25.75 21.36
C MET A 1 -13.94 -25.18 20.20
N ASN A 2 -14.69 -26.04 19.70
CA ASN A 2 -15.95 -26.11 18.96
C ASN A 2 -16.20 -25.20 17.74
N PRO A 3 -16.45 -25.82 16.59
CA PRO A 3 -17.06 -25.20 15.42
C PRO A 3 -18.54 -25.57 15.34
N GLU A 4 -19.37 -24.73 14.78
CA GLU A 4 -20.69 -25.01 14.19
C GLU A 4 -21.18 -23.71 13.55
N ASN A 5 -21.84 -23.59 12.43
CA ASN A 5 -22.72 -24.53 11.77
C ASN A 5 -23.15 -23.85 10.44
N SER A 6 -22.92 -24.44 9.31
CA SER A 6 -23.46 -23.98 8.03
C SER A 6 -24.59 -24.90 7.61
N ARG A 7 -25.83 -24.41 7.61
CA ARG A 7 -27.00 -25.13 7.08
C ARG A 7 -27.36 -24.65 5.67
N ILE A 8 -27.32 -25.59 4.75
CA ILE A 8 -27.88 -25.46 3.41
C ILE A 8 -29.28 -26.04 3.44
N PRO A 9 -30.33 -25.38 2.92
CA PRO A 9 -31.64 -26.00 2.72
C PRO A 9 -31.72 -26.64 1.35
N LYS A 10 -32.03 -27.94 1.33
CA LYS A 10 -32.47 -28.68 0.16
C LYS A 10 -33.99 -28.47 -0.01
N PHE A 11 -34.40 -27.92 -1.13
CA PHE A 11 -35.76 -28.02 -1.59
C PHE A 11 -35.84 -29.04 -2.73
N PHE A 12 -36.55 -30.14 -2.46
CA PHE A 12 -36.95 -31.11 -3.45
C PHE A 12 -38.46 -31.31 -3.26
N THR A 13 -39.24 -30.75 -4.15
CA THR A 13 -40.68 -30.97 -4.18
C THR A 13 -41.01 -31.97 -5.30
N ARG A 14 -41.54 -33.09 -4.90
CA ARG A 14 -41.97 -34.21 -5.73
C ARG A 14 -43.42 -33.99 -6.06
N GLU A 15 -43.75 -33.76 -7.31
CA GLU A 15 -45.14 -33.68 -7.78
C GLU A 15 -45.72 -35.08 -8.01
N ASN A 16 -46.91 -35.26 -7.46
CA ASN A 16 -47.67 -36.49 -7.35
C ASN A 16 -48.61 -36.60 -8.55
N VAL A 17 -48.35 -37.54 -9.44
CA VAL A 17 -49.23 -37.83 -10.57
C VAL A 17 -50.24 -38.90 -10.15
N GLN A 18 -51.51 -38.52 -10.08
CA GLN A 18 -52.66 -39.42 -9.88
C GLN A 18 -53.19 -40.00 -11.21
N PRO A 19 -53.49 -41.27 -11.27
CA PRO A 19 -54.12 -41.88 -12.51
C PRO A 19 -55.58 -41.65 -12.55
N ILE A 20 -56.08 -41.15 -13.67
CA ILE A 20 -57.48 -40.96 -13.99
C ILE A 20 -58.08 -42.33 -14.42
N LYS A 21 -59.02 -42.86 -13.64
CA LYS A 21 -59.85 -44.01 -14.02
C LYS A 21 -61.03 -43.52 -14.81
N THR A 22 -61.10 -43.83 -16.11
CA THR A 22 -62.22 -43.55 -16.94
C THR A 22 -62.95 -44.86 -17.20
N THR A 23 -64.05 -45.12 -16.51
CA THR A 23 -65.04 -46.14 -16.86
C THR A 23 -66.11 -45.51 -17.71
N MET A 24 -65.98 -45.59 -19.04
CA MET A 24 -66.93 -45.12 -19.96
C MET A 24 -67.96 -46.26 -20.23
N LYS A 25 -69.24 -46.00 -19.94
CA LYS A 25 -70.32 -46.94 -20.16
C LYS A 25 -70.48 -47.18 -21.65
N MET A 26 -70.48 -48.44 -22.05
CA MET A 26 -70.56 -48.94 -23.42
C MET A 26 -71.79 -48.47 -24.25
N LYS A 27 -72.78 -47.86 -23.63
CA LYS A 27 -74.00 -47.40 -24.30
C LYS A 27 -73.81 -46.12 -25.14
N ASN A 28 -72.79 -45.30 -24.81
CA ASN A 28 -72.54 -44.05 -25.56
C ASN A 28 -71.58 -44.22 -26.76
N VAL A 29 -70.84 -45.32 -26.80
CA VAL A 29 -69.94 -45.62 -27.90
C VAL A 29 -70.61 -45.92 -29.20
N ILE A 30 -71.85 -46.56 -29.14
CA ILE A 30 -72.57 -46.87 -30.32
C ILE A 30 -73.28 -45.66 -30.97
N ILE A 31 -73.66 -44.66 -30.13
CA ILE A 31 -74.29 -43.42 -30.62
C ILE A 31 -73.25 -42.50 -31.25
N THR A 32 -72.02 -42.44 -30.71
CA THR A 32 -70.95 -41.64 -31.28
C THR A 32 -70.40 -42.22 -32.59
N SER A 33 -70.40 -43.54 -32.75
CA SER A 33 -70.00 -44.20 -34.01
C SER A 33 -70.98 -43.93 -35.16
N PHE A 34 -72.30 -43.82 -34.88
CA PHE A 34 -73.33 -43.55 -35.93
C PHE A 34 -73.28 -42.06 -36.37
N ILE A 35 -73.01 -41.16 -35.49
CA ILE A 35 -72.85 -39.72 -35.80
C ILE A 35 -71.54 -39.46 -36.59
N LEU A 36 -70.52 -40.20 -36.35
CA LEU A 36 -69.24 -40.08 -37.06
C LEU A 36 -69.31 -40.56 -38.51
N ALA A 37 -70.18 -41.55 -38.79
CA ALA A 37 -70.41 -42.07 -40.15
C ALA A 37 -71.25 -41.12 -41.05
N LEU A 38 -72.06 -40.24 -40.46
CA LEU A 38 -72.84 -39.25 -41.19
C LEU A 38 -72.07 -37.99 -41.60
N VAL A 39 -70.93 -37.71 -40.95
CA VAL A 39 -70.10 -36.54 -41.24
C VAL A 39 -69.10 -36.81 -42.39
N LEU A 40 -68.89 -38.09 -42.73
CA LEU A 40 -67.91 -38.46 -43.77
C LEU A 40 -68.46 -38.45 -45.20
N SER A 41 -69.75 -38.13 -45.42
CA SER A 41 -70.33 -38.14 -46.75
C SER A 41 -70.51 -36.76 -47.40
N SER A 42 -69.96 -35.70 -46.81
CA SER A 42 -70.08 -34.36 -47.37
C SER A 42 -68.70 -33.77 -47.70
N CYS A 43 -68.11 -34.26 -48.76
CA CYS A 43 -67.16 -33.48 -49.53
C CYS A 43 -66.80 -34.14 -50.85
N ALA A 44 -67.66 -33.94 -51.85
CA ALA A 44 -67.21 -33.98 -53.22
C ALA A 44 -67.50 -32.61 -53.80
N ASP A 45 -66.53 -31.74 -53.73
CA ASP A 45 -66.54 -30.60 -54.62
C ASP A 45 -65.16 -30.30 -55.14
N LYS A 46 -65.17 -30.01 -56.42
CA LYS A 46 -64.14 -30.03 -57.43
C LYS A 46 -63.05 -28.95 -57.20
N ASN A 47 -61.87 -29.40 -57.46
CA ASN A 47 -60.81 -28.71 -58.18
C ASN A 47 -60.89 -27.16 -58.25
N GLN A 48 -60.30 -26.51 -57.29
CA GLN A 48 -59.48 -25.35 -57.57
C GLN A 48 -58.24 -25.47 -56.66
N ALA A 49 -57.11 -25.78 -57.27
CA ALA A 49 -55.86 -25.68 -56.62
C ALA A 49 -55.71 -24.21 -56.13
N PRO A 50 -55.60 -23.99 -54.84
CA PRO A 50 -55.30 -22.62 -54.39
C PRO A 50 -53.99 -22.22 -55.00
N THR A 51 -54.03 -21.21 -55.88
CA THR A 51 -52.84 -20.53 -56.37
C THR A 51 -52.07 -20.08 -55.12
N ALA A 52 -50.88 -20.66 -54.90
CA ALA A 52 -50.07 -20.28 -53.81
C ALA A 52 -49.85 -18.73 -53.85
N PRO A 53 -50.12 -18.03 -52.75
CA PRO A 53 -49.88 -16.59 -52.74
C PRO A 53 -48.45 -16.33 -53.17
N PRO A 54 -48.23 -15.29 -53.97
CA PRO A 54 -46.83 -14.94 -54.38
C PRO A 54 -45.97 -14.80 -53.14
N PRO A 55 -44.76 -15.32 -53.20
CA PRO A 55 -43.88 -15.24 -52.07
C PRO A 55 -43.76 -13.76 -51.61
N PRO A 56 -43.82 -13.50 -50.29
CA PRO A 56 -43.70 -12.14 -49.78
C PRO A 56 -42.38 -11.54 -50.25
N VAL A 57 -42.45 -10.41 -50.94
CA VAL A 57 -41.25 -9.66 -51.30
C VAL A 57 -40.73 -9.00 -50.06
N LEU A 58 -39.71 -9.60 -49.46
CA LEU A 58 -39.02 -9.02 -48.33
C LEU A 58 -38.07 -7.96 -48.85
N PRO A 59 -38.09 -6.77 -48.25
CA PRO A 59 -37.08 -5.75 -48.57
C PRO A 59 -35.71 -6.27 -48.16
N VAL A 60 -34.85 -6.46 -49.14
CA VAL A 60 -33.44 -6.76 -48.90
C VAL A 60 -32.67 -5.48 -48.78
N LEU A 61 -32.00 -5.30 -47.65
CA LEU A 61 -31.08 -4.20 -47.46
C LEU A 61 -29.74 -4.62 -48.09
N ALA A 62 -29.27 -3.88 -49.07
CA ALA A 62 -27.95 -4.10 -49.61
C ALA A 62 -26.93 -3.65 -48.56
N ILE A 63 -26.13 -4.57 -48.04
CA ILE A 63 -25.02 -4.27 -47.15
C ILE A 63 -23.85 -3.75 -48.00
N THR A 64 -23.57 -2.48 -47.89
CA THR A 64 -22.35 -1.89 -48.48
C THR A 64 -21.28 -1.90 -47.39
N SER A 65 -20.09 -2.40 -47.76
CA SER A 65 -18.93 -2.28 -46.87
C SER A 65 -18.48 -0.82 -46.83
N ALA A 66 -18.46 -0.23 -45.67
CA ALA A 66 -17.91 1.09 -45.45
C ALA A 66 -16.70 0.97 -44.49
N ASN A 67 -15.67 1.72 -44.76
CA ASN A 67 -14.54 1.83 -43.84
C ASN A 67 -15.02 2.62 -42.61
N THR A 68 -15.03 2.00 -41.48
CA THR A 68 -15.34 2.63 -40.20
C THR A 68 -14.06 2.65 -39.35
N ILE A 69 -13.72 3.82 -38.84
CA ILE A 69 -12.69 3.95 -37.84
C ILE A 69 -13.33 3.62 -36.48
N THR A 70 -12.82 2.63 -35.83
CA THR A 70 -13.25 2.27 -34.47
C THR A 70 -12.15 2.69 -33.51
N ASP A 71 -12.46 3.66 -32.66
CA ASP A 71 -11.58 4.08 -31.59
C ASP A 71 -11.88 3.25 -30.32
N SER A 72 -10.84 2.71 -29.73
CA SER A 72 -10.94 2.05 -28.43
C SER A 72 -10.24 2.92 -27.39
N GLU A 73 -10.99 3.38 -26.41
CA GLU A 73 -10.43 4.12 -25.30
C GLU A 73 -9.87 3.13 -24.24
N TYR A 74 -8.60 3.28 -23.94
CA TYR A 74 -7.95 2.51 -22.87
C TYR A 74 -7.67 3.46 -21.70
N PRO A 75 -8.17 3.14 -20.49
CA PRO A 75 -7.81 3.91 -19.31
C PRO A 75 -6.31 3.75 -19.05
N ALA A 76 -5.59 4.85 -19.02
CA ALA A 76 -4.17 4.90 -18.71
C ALA A 76 -3.91 5.87 -17.56
N SER A 77 -2.98 5.50 -16.69
CA SER A 77 -2.47 6.36 -15.62
C SER A 77 -1.03 6.75 -15.95
N ILE A 78 -0.77 8.05 -15.98
CA ILE A 78 0.58 8.57 -16.14
C ILE A 78 1.20 8.65 -14.74
N GLN A 79 2.32 7.96 -14.55
CA GLN A 79 3.10 7.99 -13.32
C GLN A 79 4.51 8.50 -13.61
N GLY A 80 5.11 9.16 -12.63
CA GLY A 80 6.52 9.56 -12.74
C GLY A 80 7.44 8.33 -12.79
N THR A 81 8.57 8.45 -13.49
CA THR A 81 9.60 7.40 -13.52
C THR A 81 10.19 7.16 -12.14
N VAL A 82 10.26 8.22 -11.32
CA VAL A 82 10.72 8.19 -9.93
C VAL A 82 9.72 8.99 -9.11
N ASP A 83 9.11 8.33 -8.15
CA ASP A 83 8.23 8.94 -7.16
C ASP A 83 8.87 8.75 -5.78
N VAL A 84 9.13 9.85 -5.08
CA VAL A 84 9.85 9.85 -3.80
C VAL A 84 9.03 10.52 -2.71
N GLU A 85 8.66 9.75 -1.71
CA GLU A 85 8.05 10.28 -0.50
C GLU A 85 9.13 10.80 0.46
N ILE A 86 9.12 12.09 0.72
CA ILE A 86 10.08 12.73 1.64
C ILE A 86 9.49 12.75 3.05
N ARG A 87 10.15 12.02 3.95
CA ARG A 87 9.79 11.98 5.38
C ARG A 87 10.89 12.63 6.22
N PRO A 88 10.54 13.59 7.09
CA PRO A 88 11.53 14.17 8.01
C PRO A 88 12.01 13.10 9.00
N GLN A 89 13.32 13.13 9.31
CA GLN A 89 13.94 12.19 10.24
C GLN A 89 13.89 12.64 11.70
N VAL A 90 13.46 13.88 11.95
CA VAL A 90 13.25 14.44 13.28
C VAL A 90 11.83 15.00 13.40
N SER A 91 11.26 14.87 14.59
CA SER A 91 9.92 15.41 14.89
C SER A 91 10.03 16.85 15.37
N GLY A 92 9.09 17.69 14.94
CA GLY A 92 9.04 19.08 15.37
C GLY A 92 8.03 19.90 14.57
N ASN A 93 7.82 21.15 14.98
CA ASN A 93 6.96 22.09 14.26
C ASN A 93 7.67 22.61 13.02
N LEU A 94 6.93 22.78 11.92
CA LEU A 94 7.44 23.46 10.74
C LEU A 94 7.67 24.94 11.08
N ASP A 95 8.88 25.42 10.80
CA ASP A 95 9.25 26.82 10.96
C ASP A 95 9.02 27.60 9.65
N ARG A 96 9.38 26.99 8.51
CA ARG A 96 9.27 27.62 7.20
C ARG A 96 9.13 26.60 6.09
N ILE A 97 8.31 26.95 5.09
CA ILE A 97 8.17 26.25 3.82
C ILE A 97 8.78 27.13 2.74
N PHE A 98 9.63 26.60 1.87
CA PHE A 98 10.38 27.33 0.85
C PHE A 98 9.88 27.09 -0.56
N VAL A 99 8.97 26.15 -0.76
CA VAL A 99 8.44 25.76 -2.06
C VAL A 99 6.93 25.63 -1.99
N ASP A 100 6.26 26.02 -3.05
CA ASP A 100 4.80 25.87 -3.19
C ASP A 100 4.48 24.51 -3.83
N GLU A 101 3.22 24.07 -3.64
CA GLU A 101 2.73 22.84 -4.27
C GLU A 101 2.77 22.96 -5.80
N GLY A 102 3.25 21.92 -6.46
CA GLY A 102 3.42 21.90 -7.91
C GLY A 102 4.65 22.63 -8.44
N ALA A 103 5.46 23.25 -7.58
CA ALA A 103 6.69 23.91 -7.99
C ALA A 103 7.77 22.91 -8.40
N TYR A 104 8.56 23.30 -9.40
CA TYR A 104 9.76 22.53 -9.78
C TYR A 104 10.86 22.73 -8.75
N VAL A 105 11.51 21.64 -8.36
CA VAL A 105 12.61 21.65 -7.38
C VAL A 105 13.85 20.96 -7.94
N ASN A 106 15.02 21.43 -7.53
CA ASN A 106 16.29 20.83 -7.90
C ASN A 106 16.82 19.93 -6.76
N LYS A 107 17.61 18.95 -7.12
CA LYS A 107 18.32 18.10 -6.15
C LYS A 107 19.10 18.95 -5.15
N GLY A 108 18.92 18.66 -3.85
CA GLY A 108 19.55 19.40 -2.76
C GLY A 108 18.89 20.72 -2.37
N GLN A 109 17.85 21.15 -3.10
CA GLN A 109 17.10 22.35 -2.75
C GLN A 109 16.35 22.14 -1.44
N THR A 110 16.40 23.12 -0.54
CA THR A 110 15.65 23.09 0.72
C THR A 110 14.17 23.26 0.43
N LEU A 111 13.37 22.33 0.94
CA LEU A 111 11.92 22.32 0.78
C LEU A 111 11.23 22.97 1.97
N PHE A 112 11.60 22.54 3.16
CA PHE A 112 11.06 23.09 4.41
C PHE A 112 12.05 22.96 5.55
N LYS A 113 11.84 23.77 6.56
CA LYS A 113 12.66 23.82 7.76
C LYS A 113 11.81 23.51 8.98
N ILE A 114 12.29 22.57 9.79
CA ILE A 114 11.74 22.24 11.11
C ILE A 114 12.39 23.18 12.13
N ASN A 115 11.68 23.52 13.20
CA ASN A 115 12.22 24.37 14.27
C ASN A 115 13.52 23.78 14.83
N GLU A 116 14.62 24.44 14.55
CA GLU A 116 15.97 23.98 14.90
C GLU A 116 16.39 24.33 16.34
N ARG A 117 15.66 25.22 17.05
CA ARG A 117 16.04 25.72 18.36
C ARG A 117 16.35 24.60 19.37
N PRO A 118 15.47 23.60 19.58
CA PRO A 118 15.72 22.53 20.52
C PRO A 118 16.96 21.69 20.13
N PHE A 119 17.19 21.45 18.86
CA PHE A 119 18.33 20.69 18.36
C PHE A 119 19.63 21.48 18.49
N ARG A 120 19.59 22.80 18.32
CA ARG A 120 20.73 23.68 18.54
C ARG A 120 21.13 23.69 20.02
N GLU A 121 20.18 23.75 20.93
CA GLU A 121 20.43 23.64 22.37
C GLU A 121 21.00 22.26 22.75
N GLN A 122 20.51 21.18 22.13
CA GLN A 122 21.12 19.86 22.30
C GLN A 122 22.59 19.84 21.85
N LEU A 123 22.93 20.46 20.72
CA LEU A 123 24.29 20.57 20.23
C LEU A 123 25.14 21.40 21.21
N ASN A 124 24.63 22.52 21.71
CA ASN A 124 25.34 23.37 22.69
C ASN A 124 25.63 22.59 23.97
N ASN A 125 24.69 21.82 24.49
CA ASN A 125 24.84 20.96 25.66
C ASN A 125 25.91 19.86 25.42
N ALA A 126 25.90 19.24 24.24
CA ALA A 126 26.90 18.24 23.88
C ALA A 126 28.30 18.87 23.77
N LEU A 127 28.41 20.06 23.20
CA LEU A 127 29.69 20.82 23.14
C LEU A 127 30.18 21.18 24.54
N ALA A 128 29.32 21.64 25.44
CA ALA A 128 29.68 21.91 26.82
C ALA A 128 30.22 20.65 27.53
N SER A 129 29.59 19.49 27.30
CA SER A 129 30.05 18.21 27.82
C SER A 129 31.41 17.80 27.25
N LEU A 130 31.67 18.08 25.97
CA LEU A 130 33.00 17.87 25.35
C LEU A 130 34.07 18.74 26.02
N HIS A 131 33.80 20.03 26.20
CA HIS A 131 34.74 20.93 26.87
C HIS A 131 35.02 20.53 28.33
N ALA A 132 34.00 20.01 29.03
CA ALA A 132 34.22 19.47 30.38
C ALA A 132 35.10 18.22 30.37
N ALA A 133 34.92 17.31 29.40
CA ALA A 133 35.79 16.14 29.25
C ALA A 133 37.20 16.51 28.83
N GLU A 134 37.42 17.54 28.01
CA GLU A 134 38.73 18.07 27.63
C GLU A 134 39.45 18.65 28.85
N ALA A 135 38.74 19.42 29.68
CA ALA A 135 39.29 19.94 30.93
C ALA A 135 39.71 18.82 31.92
N ALA A 136 38.89 17.75 31.99
CA ALA A 136 39.23 16.58 32.80
C ALA A 136 40.49 15.85 32.29
N LEU A 137 40.68 15.75 30.97
CA LEU A 137 41.92 15.19 30.42
C LEU A 137 43.14 16.07 30.72
N ILE A 138 43.00 17.40 30.63
CA ILE A 138 44.09 18.32 31.00
C ILE A 138 44.52 18.10 32.46
N ASN A 139 43.56 18.00 33.39
CA ASN A 139 43.84 17.71 34.79
C ASN A 139 44.55 16.34 34.98
N ALA A 140 44.08 15.31 34.27
CA ALA A 140 44.70 13.98 34.33
C ALA A 140 46.12 13.98 33.75
N ASN A 141 46.37 14.75 32.68
CA ASN A 141 47.72 14.96 32.11
C ASN A 141 48.65 15.62 33.13
N LEU A 142 48.20 16.72 33.75
CA LEU A 142 49.00 17.43 34.78
C LEU A 142 49.37 16.51 35.95
N GLU A 143 48.47 15.59 36.37
CA GLU A 143 48.79 14.66 37.43
C GLU A 143 49.85 13.62 36.99
N VAL A 144 49.77 13.12 35.76
CA VAL A 144 50.82 12.23 35.19
C VAL A 144 52.14 12.95 35.07
N ASP A 145 52.13 14.20 34.58
CA ASP A 145 53.33 14.99 34.41
C ASP A 145 54.01 15.32 35.75
N LYS A 146 53.24 15.60 36.79
CA LYS A 146 53.71 15.79 38.17
C LYS A 146 54.28 14.50 38.76
N LEU A 147 53.62 13.36 38.60
CA LEU A 147 54.06 12.09 39.21
C LEU A 147 55.26 11.46 38.48
N THR A 148 55.43 11.71 37.20
CA THR A 148 56.50 11.10 36.41
C THR A 148 57.88 11.38 36.97
N PRO A 149 58.32 12.64 37.26
CA PRO A 149 59.66 12.92 37.84
C PRO A 149 59.78 12.41 39.28
N LEU A 150 58.66 12.39 40.05
CA LEU A 150 58.69 11.93 41.44
C LEU A 150 58.98 10.43 41.53
N VAL A 151 58.38 9.62 40.59
CA VAL A 151 58.64 8.18 40.48
C VAL A 151 60.12 7.95 40.04
N GLN A 152 60.64 8.72 39.07
CA GLN A 152 61.99 8.60 38.59
C GLN A 152 63.01 8.84 39.75
N ASN A 153 62.69 9.79 40.66
CA ASN A 153 63.49 10.13 41.84
C ASN A 153 63.17 9.20 43.04
N LYS A 154 62.35 8.14 42.86
CA LYS A 154 61.96 7.19 43.93
C LYS A 154 61.28 7.86 45.13
N VAL A 155 60.61 9.02 44.94
CA VAL A 155 59.84 9.73 45.96
C VAL A 155 58.46 9.10 46.17
N VAL A 156 57.87 8.60 45.08
CA VAL A 156 56.51 7.97 45.08
C VAL A 156 56.55 6.61 44.40
N SER A 157 55.57 5.81 44.67
CA SER A 157 55.43 4.44 44.12
C SER A 157 55.06 4.44 42.65
N ASP A 158 55.61 3.50 41.87
CA ASP A 158 55.22 3.22 40.50
C ASP A 158 53.70 2.94 40.36
N TYR A 159 53.07 2.42 41.41
CA TYR A 159 51.65 2.18 41.43
C TYR A 159 50.82 3.48 41.28
N GLN A 160 51.25 4.58 41.91
CA GLN A 160 50.58 5.86 41.83
C GLN A 160 50.64 6.42 40.38
N LEU A 161 51.79 6.30 39.71
CA LEU A 161 51.90 6.69 38.30
C LEU A 161 51.06 5.84 37.38
N LYS A 162 50.99 4.50 37.62
CA LYS A 162 50.13 3.61 36.86
C LYS A 162 48.65 3.97 37.02
N THR A 163 48.22 4.34 38.24
CA THR A 163 46.84 4.78 38.51
C THR A 163 46.53 6.11 37.80
N ALA A 164 47.45 7.08 37.85
CA ALA A 164 47.28 8.34 37.15
C ALA A 164 47.18 8.16 35.62
N LYS A 165 48.05 7.30 35.05
CA LYS A 165 47.95 6.95 33.62
C LYS A 165 46.64 6.21 33.26
N ALA A 166 46.09 5.40 34.16
CA ALA A 166 44.79 4.79 33.95
C ALA A 166 43.67 5.85 33.94
N SER A 167 43.72 6.81 34.90
CA SER A 167 42.78 7.94 34.93
C SER A 167 42.88 8.81 33.67
N GLN A 168 44.09 9.06 33.16
CA GLN A 168 44.33 9.76 31.91
C GLN A 168 43.65 9.05 30.73
N LYS A 169 43.78 7.71 30.64
CA LYS A 169 43.12 6.92 29.59
C LYS A 169 41.59 6.97 29.69
N ILE A 170 41.06 6.95 30.92
CA ILE A 170 39.61 7.10 31.15
C ILE A 170 39.15 8.49 30.68
N ALA A 171 39.86 9.54 31.03
CA ALA A 171 39.54 10.91 30.59
C ALA A 171 39.59 11.04 29.05
N ALA A 172 40.56 10.41 28.40
CA ALA A 172 40.66 10.38 26.95
C ALA A 172 39.47 9.65 26.31
N ALA A 173 39.05 8.52 26.90
CA ALA A 173 37.86 7.79 26.43
C ALA A 173 36.58 8.62 26.62
N ASN A 174 36.44 9.38 27.69
CA ASN A 174 35.33 10.29 27.91
C ASN A 174 35.23 11.39 26.83
N ILE A 175 36.35 11.88 26.34
CA ILE A 175 36.40 12.84 25.20
C ILE A 175 35.84 12.18 23.96
N GLU A 176 36.24 10.96 23.64
CA GLU A 176 35.71 10.26 22.45
C GLU A 176 34.18 10.01 22.57
N GLN A 177 33.71 9.69 23.76
CA GLN A 177 32.26 9.58 24.04
C GLN A 177 31.57 10.94 23.85
N ALA A 178 32.10 12.02 24.37
CA ALA A 178 31.54 13.37 24.23
C ALA A 178 31.54 13.82 22.77
N LYS A 179 32.60 13.53 21.99
CA LYS A 179 32.65 13.78 20.55
C LYS A 179 31.56 13.04 19.79
N ALA A 180 31.29 11.78 20.14
CA ALA A 180 30.21 11.01 19.54
C ALA A 180 28.83 11.64 19.83
N MET A 181 28.63 12.18 21.06
CA MET A 181 27.39 12.92 21.40
C MET A 181 27.24 14.20 20.56
N VAL A 182 28.34 14.96 20.39
CA VAL A 182 28.34 16.14 19.50
C VAL A 182 28.02 15.76 18.07
N GLY A 183 28.60 14.66 17.58
CA GLY A 183 28.30 14.12 16.24
C GLY A 183 26.81 13.82 16.05
N SER A 184 26.20 13.10 17.00
CA SER A 184 24.79 12.77 16.97
C SER A 184 23.90 14.03 17.03
N ALA A 185 24.20 14.98 17.90
CA ALA A 185 23.46 16.23 17.99
C ALA A 185 23.56 17.05 16.69
N LYS A 186 24.74 17.09 16.07
CA LYS A 186 24.95 17.77 14.79
C LYS A 186 24.17 17.13 13.64
N ILE A 187 24.09 15.80 13.61
CA ILE A 187 23.27 15.07 12.62
C ILE A 187 21.79 15.42 12.81
N ASN A 188 21.28 15.36 14.04
CA ASN A 188 19.89 15.70 14.35
C ASN A 188 19.56 17.15 13.96
N LEU A 189 20.48 18.09 14.22
CA LEU A 189 20.34 19.46 13.76
C LEU A 189 20.31 19.54 12.23
N GLY A 190 21.13 18.76 11.53
CA GLY A 190 21.10 18.66 10.07
C GLY A 190 19.76 18.21 9.51
N TYR A 191 19.12 17.25 10.18
CA TYR A 191 17.80 16.73 9.77
C TYR A 191 16.64 17.73 9.92
N THR A 192 16.85 18.85 10.59
CA THR A 192 15.86 19.93 10.63
C THR A 192 15.67 20.62 9.28
N ASN A 193 16.64 20.49 8.39
CA ASN A 193 16.65 21.08 7.05
C ASN A 193 16.31 19.98 6.04
N VAL A 194 15.08 19.93 5.56
CA VAL A 194 14.63 18.89 4.64
C VAL A 194 14.85 19.36 3.21
N THR A 195 15.59 18.57 2.44
CA THR A 195 16.01 18.87 1.08
C THR A 195 15.51 17.82 0.10
N ALA A 196 15.40 18.18 -1.18
CA ALA A 196 15.04 17.28 -2.28
C ALA A 196 16.18 16.28 -2.54
N PRO A 197 15.90 14.95 -2.57
CA PRO A 197 16.93 13.93 -2.80
C PRO A 197 17.24 13.71 -4.28
N VAL A 198 16.35 14.11 -5.17
CA VAL A 198 16.40 13.90 -6.63
C VAL A 198 16.27 15.20 -7.37
#